data_8a4cf088d5f1f3194dca57e68ba58617
#
_entry.id   8a4cf088d5f1f3194dca57e68ba58617
#
_cell.length_a   1.000
_cell.length_b   1.000
_cell.length_c   1.000
_cell.angle_alpha   90.00
_cell.angle_beta   90.00
_cell.angle_gamma   90.00
#
_symmetry.space_group_name_H-M   'P 1'
#
loop_
_entity.id
_entity.type
_entity.pdbx_description
1 polymer ?
#
loop_
_entity_poly.entity_id
_entity_poly.type
_entity_poly.pdbx_seq_one_letter_code
_entity_poly.pdbx_strand_id
1 'polypeptide(L)'
;MAQSTARQMRILLHEICAAAVEDGYLAKDPTCSKRLILPTRKKMREALPTVEFLDVLANLPRLAPRDATLLALLTYTGMRRGEALGLQWGDLDFDTGLISIERNVTFKGNQPVVGTPKSAAGQRSIPMVKELRPYLHPKEDHLFVVGNGDTPITESAFDRAWQRIGKTVDLHGATPHIFRHTYLTIMEAAGTDVKTLQTIAGHADIQTTMNRYVHSRLEGIQTAGAAFSELTAKLTSNIARKPNENKTFAPCFQDEN
;
A
#
# COMPACT_ATOMS: atom_id res chain seq x y z
N MET A 1 16.18 -1.59 -22.90
CA MET A 1 14.84 -0.98 -22.74
C MET A 1 14.08 -1.76 -21.67
N ALA A 2 13.46 -1.10 -20.70
CA ALA A 2 12.68 -1.77 -19.66
C ALA A 2 11.46 -2.49 -20.27
N GLN A 3 11.12 -3.68 -19.78
CA GLN A 3 9.97 -4.47 -20.29
C GLN A 3 8.63 -3.75 -20.19
N SER A 4 8.44 -2.93 -19.14
CA SER A 4 7.25 -2.08 -18.98
C SER A 4 7.12 -1.08 -20.12
N THR A 5 8.24 -0.46 -20.52
CA THR A 5 8.31 0.48 -21.65
C THR A 5 8.02 -0.23 -22.96
N ALA A 6 8.58 -1.44 -23.18
CA ALA A 6 8.31 -2.23 -24.38
C ALA A 6 6.84 -2.64 -24.48
N ARG A 7 6.21 -2.99 -23.34
CA ARG A 7 4.76 -3.30 -23.29
C ARG A 7 3.89 -2.08 -23.58
N GLN A 8 4.22 -0.93 -23.02
CA GLN A 8 3.51 0.33 -23.31
C GLN A 8 3.64 0.74 -24.76
N MET A 9 4.86 0.63 -25.32
CA MET A 9 5.08 0.87 -26.76
C MET A 9 4.26 -0.08 -27.63
N ARG A 10 4.17 -1.37 -27.27
CA ARG A 10 3.34 -2.32 -28.01
C ARG A 10 1.86 -1.95 -27.97
N ILE A 11 1.33 -1.54 -26.81
CA ILE A 11 -0.07 -1.10 -26.67
C ILE A 11 -0.32 0.11 -27.58
N LEU A 12 0.52 1.13 -27.50
CA LEU A 12 0.39 2.33 -28.34
C LEU A 12 0.51 2.01 -29.84
N LEU A 13 1.45 1.13 -30.22
CA LEU A 13 1.59 0.70 -31.60
C LEU A 13 0.36 -0.06 -32.09
N HIS A 14 -0.22 -0.90 -31.22
CA HIS A 14 -1.47 -1.62 -31.52
C HIS A 14 -2.63 -0.64 -31.75
N GLU A 15 -2.80 0.36 -30.89
CA GLU A 15 -3.84 1.39 -31.05
C GLU A 15 -3.69 2.16 -32.37
N ILE A 16 -2.45 2.54 -32.73
CA ILE A 16 -2.17 3.23 -34.00
C ILE A 16 -2.46 2.31 -35.19
N CYS A 17 -2.02 1.05 -35.17
CA CYS A 17 -2.24 0.12 -36.26
C CYS A 17 -3.73 -0.27 -36.40
N ALA A 18 -4.44 -0.41 -35.31
CA ALA A 18 -5.87 -0.68 -35.31
C ALA A 18 -6.66 0.47 -35.96
N ALA A 19 -6.35 1.71 -35.61
CA ALA A 19 -6.93 2.89 -36.26
C ALA A 19 -6.59 2.94 -37.76
N ALA A 20 -5.35 2.63 -38.15
CA ALA A 20 -4.96 2.60 -39.56
C ALA A 20 -5.66 1.47 -40.36
N VAL A 21 -6.06 0.38 -39.73
CA VAL A 21 -6.92 -0.64 -40.35
C VAL A 21 -8.33 -0.13 -40.51
N GLU A 22 -8.89 0.52 -39.51
CA GLU A 22 -10.23 1.11 -39.52
C GLU A 22 -10.36 2.19 -40.61
N ASP A 23 -9.33 3.03 -40.75
CA ASP A 23 -9.25 4.09 -41.78
C ASP A 23 -8.88 3.55 -43.19
N GLY A 24 -8.66 2.25 -43.35
CA GLY A 24 -8.33 1.61 -44.63
C GLY A 24 -6.88 1.78 -45.11
N TYR A 25 -5.99 2.33 -44.29
CA TYR A 25 -4.54 2.44 -44.60
C TYR A 25 -3.79 1.13 -44.49
N LEU A 26 -4.27 0.20 -43.65
CA LEU A 26 -3.70 -1.13 -43.48
C LEU A 26 -4.77 -2.20 -43.70
N ALA A 27 -4.43 -3.23 -44.45
CA ALA A 27 -5.32 -4.37 -44.65
C ALA A 27 -5.42 -5.28 -43.39
N LYS A 28 -4.41 -5.24 -42.52
CA LYS A 28 -4.35 -6.04 -41.29
C LYS A 28 -3.39 -5.41 -40.28
N ASP A 29 -3.74 -5.50 -39.01
CA ASP A 29 -2.88 -5.05 -37.92
C ASP A 29 -1.64 -5.98 -37.76
N PRO A 30 -0.43 -5.49 -38.02
CA PRO A 30 0.80 -6.27 -37.90
C PRO A 30 1.17 -6.59 -36.44
N THR A 31 0.62 -5.86 -35.46
CA THR A 31 0.92 -6.05 -34.04
C THR A 31 0.24 -7.26 -33.44
N CYS A 32 -0.79 -7.80 -34.10
CA CYS A 32 -1.47 -9.05 -33.74
C CYS A 32 -0.63 -10.31 -34.07
N SER A 33 0.55 -10.15 -34.66
CA SER A 33 1.41 -11.28 -35.02
C SER A 33 1.93 -12.03 -33.79
N LYS A 34 1.79 -13.36 -33.77
CA LYS A 34 2.35 -14.24 -32.73
C LYS A 34 3.89 -14.17 -32.64
N ARG A 35 4.58 -13.55 -33.62
CA ARG A 35 6.03 -13.34 -33.60
C ARG A 35 6.48 -12.22 -32.66
N LEU A 36 5.57 -11.32 -32.26
CA LEU A 36 5.83 -10.25 -31.29
C LEU A 36 5.66 -10.76 -29.84
N ILE A 37 6.44 -11.77 -29.47
CA ILE A 37 6.47 -12.29 -28.11
C ILE A 37 7.41 -11.40 -27.30
N LEU A 38 6.88 -10.61 -26.39
CA LEU A 38 7.69 -9.93 -25.38
C LEU A 38 8.11 -10.95 -24.31
N PRO A 39 9.36 -10.94 -23.87
CA PRO A 39 9.82 -11.86 -22.82
C PRO A 39 8.96 -11.71 -21.56
N THR A 40 8.58 -12.82 -20.96
CA THR A 40 7.82 -12.83 -19.70
C THR A 40 8.66 -12.23 -18.57
N ARG A 41 8.09 -11.30 -17.83
CA ARG A 41 8.74 -10.68 -16.69
C ARG A 41 9.02 -11.74 -15.63
N LYS A 42 10.26 -11.81 -15.14
CA LYS A 42 10.57 -12.54 -13.91
C LYS A 42 9.66 -11.99 -12.81
N LYS A 43 8.89 -12.87 -12.12
CA LYS A 43 7.98 -12.46 -11.06
C LYS A 43 8.79 -11.67 -10.03
N MET A 44 8.53 -10.37 -9.92
CA MET A 44 9.18 -9.54 -8.90
C MET A 44 8.56 -9.89 -7.54
N ARG A 45 9.38 -9.84 -6.51
CA ARG A 45 8.95 -9.99 -5.12
C ARG A 45 7.93 -8.89 -4.81
N GLU A 46 6.76 -9.26 -4.35
CA GLU A 46 5.68 -8.32 -4.07
C GLU A 46 5.78 -7.76 -2.64
N ALA A 47 6.14 -8.56 -1.66
CA ALA A 47 6.33 -8.19 -0.26
C ALA A 47 7.55 -8.89 0.33
N LEU A 48 8.11 -8.35 1.41
CA LEU A 48 9.11 -9.02 2.22
C LEU A 48 8.44 -10.07 3.12
N PRO A 49 9.08 -11.24 3.34
CA PRO A 49 8.73 -12.11 4.43
C PRO A 49 8.82 -11.36 5.77
N THR A 50 7.96 -11.71 6.71
CA THR A 50 7.88 -11.05 8.03
C THR A 50 9.23 -11.00 8.74
N VAL A 51 10.04 -12.07 8.66
CA VAL A 51 11.36 -12.14 9.30
C VAL A 51 12.31 -11.07 8.74
N GLU A 52 12.37 -10.93 7.40
CA GLU A 52 13.22 -9.92 6.75
C GLU A 52 12.73 -8.49 7.04
N PHE A 53 11.42 -8.28 7.09
CA PHE A 53 10.85 -6.99 7.46
C PHE A 53 11.20 -6.62 8.91
N LEU A 54 11.09 -7.56 9.85
CA LEU A 54 11.48 -7.36 11.25
C LEU A 54 12.98 -7.08 11.39
N ASP A 55 13.83 -7.73 10.58
CA ASP A 55 15.27 -7.46 10.55
C ASP A 55 15.55 -6.02 10.12
N VAL A 56 14.87 -5.52 9.08
CA VAL A 56 14.97 -4.10 8.68
C VAL A 56 14.57 -3.17 9.82
N LEU A 57 13.45 -3.44 10.50
CA LEU A 57 12.97 -2.60 11.62
C LEU A 57 13.94 -2.61 12.80
N ALA A 58 14.51 -3.76 13.15
CA ALA A 58 15.49 -3.89 14.24
C ALA A 58 16.78 -3.11 13.99
N ASN A 59 17.14 -2.91 12.73
CA ASN A 59 18.36 -2.21 12.33
C ASN A 59 18.16 -0.70 12.03
N LEU A 60 16.93 -0.17 12.07
CA LEU A 60 16.66 1.27 11.92
C LEU A 60 17.53 2.17 12.82
N PRO A 61 17.75 1.85 14.12
CA PRO A 61 18.54 2.69 15.01
C PRO A 61 20.03 2.83 14.62
N ARG A 62 20.54 1.99 13.71
CA ARG A 62 21.92 2.05 13.22
C ARG A 62 22.14 3.13 12.15
N LEU A 63 21.05 3.67 11.61
CA LEU A 63 21.09 4.66 10.54
C LEU A 63 21.32 6.08 11.09
N ALA A 64 21.91 6.95 10.26
CA ALA A 64 21.92 8.37 10.53
C ALA A 64 20.46 8.91 10.65
N PRO A 65 20.19 9.92 11.48
CA PRO A 65 18.82 10.34 11.83
C PRO A 65 17.91 10.56 10.62
N ARG A 66 18.37 11.26 9.59
CA ARG A 66 17.60 11.53 8.38
C ARG A 66 17.30 10.26 7.56
N ASP A 67 18.27 9.37 7.43
CA ASP A 67 18.12 8.11 6.71
C ASP A 67 17.19 7.17 7.49
N ALA A 68 17.29 7.18 8.83
CA ALA A 68 16.36 6.47 9.71
C ALA A 68 14.92 6.99 9.58
N THR A 69 14.72 8.31 9.59
CA THR A 69 13.41 8.93 9.36
C THR A 69 12.80 8.50 8.01
N LEU A 70 13.60 8.56 6.93
CA LEU A 70 13.12 8.17 5.60
C LEU A 70 12.69 6.70 5.57
N LEU A 71 13.52 5.78 6.09
CA LEU A 71 13.20 4.36 6.08
C LEU A 71 12.04 4.04 7.04
N ALA A 72 11.98 4.68 8.21
CA ALA A 72 10.89 4.53 9.17
C ALA A 72 9.54 4.98 8.58
N LEU A 73 9.49 6.11 7.88
CA LEU A 73 8.28 6.56 7.19
C LEU A 73 7.79 5.50 6.17
N LEU A 74 8.69 4.97 5.35
CA LEU A 74 8.33 3.99 4.34
C LEU A 74 7.86 2.66 4.94
N THR A 75 8.49 2.22 6.04
CA THR A 75 8.19 0.92 6.68
C THR A 75 6.96 0.97 7.58
N TYR A 76 6.82 2.00 8.42
CA TYR A 76 5.74 2.09 9.41
C TYR A 76 4.43 2.67 8.88
N THR A 77 4.43 3.29 7.70
CA THR A 77 3.23 3.92 7.15
C THR A 77 2.81 3.38 5.79
N GLY A 78 3.72 2.70 5.08
CA GLY A 78 3.46 2.21 3.74
C GLY A 78 3.19 3.30 2.71
N MET A 79 3.54 4.58 2.98
CA MET A 79 3.36 5.67 2.02
C MET A 79 4.25 5.49 0.78
N ARG A 80 3.86 6.12 -0.32
CA ARG A 80 4.68 6.12 -1.54
C ARG A 80 5.94 6.96 -1.33
N ARG A 81 7.02 6.65 -2.08
CA ARG A 81 8.26 7.44 -2.05
C ARG A 81 7.99 8.95 -2.16
N GLY A 82 7.20 9.35 -3.15
CA GLY A 82 6.91 10.77 -3.37
C GLY A 82 6.06 11.40 -2.27
N GLU A 83 5.18 10.64 -1.61
CA GLU A 83 4.41 11.09 -0.43
C GLU A 83 5.36 11.31 0.77
N ALA A 84 6.27 10.37 1.04
CA ALA A 84 7.28 10.50 2.10
C ALA A 84 8.20 11.71 1.89
N LEU A 85 8.58 12.01 0.65
CA LEU A 85 9.39 13.16 0.31
C LEU A 85 8.63 14.48 0.32
N GLY A 86 7.29 14.43 0.15
CA GLY A 86 6.41 15.59 0.19
C GLY A 86 5.81 15.88 1.57
N LEU A 87 6.11 15.04 2.58
CA LEU A 87 5.58 15.17 3.93
C LEU A 87 6.19 16.37 4.63
N GLN A 88 5.33 17.22 5.19
CA GLN A 88 5.70 18.38 5.98
C GLN A 88 5.44 18.13 7.47
N TRP A 89 6.14 18.87 8.34
CA TRP A 89 5.93 18.74 9.78
C TRP A 89 4.51 19.10 10.21
N GLY A 90 3.86 20.03 9.52
CA GLY A 90 2.46 20.41 9.77
C GLY A 90 1.44 19.34 9.38
N ASP A 91 1.85 18.30 8.63
CA ASP A 91 0.98 17.16 8.28
C ASP A 91 0.90 16.09 9.40
N LEU A 92 1.73 16.22 10.44
CA LEU A 92 1.84 15.29 11.56
C LEU A 92 1.05 15.79 12.75
N ASP A 93 -0.05 15.15 13.05
CA ASP A 93 -0.84 15.40 14.26
C ASP A 93 -0.41 14.40 15.35
N PHE A 94 0.41 14.87 16.28
CA PHE A 94 0.91 14.06 17.40
C PHE A 94 -0.15 13.78 18.46
N ASP A 95 -1.19 14.58 18.53
CA ASP A 95 -2.28 14.44 19.51
C ASP A 95 -3.26 13.36 19.05
N THR A 96 -3.71 13.43 17.81
CA THR A 96 -4.61 12.41 17.25
C THR A 96 -3.87 11.16 16.77
N GLY A 97 -2.55 11.23 16.57
CA GLY A 97 -1.76 10.13 16.02
C GLY A 97 -2.06 9.87 14.54
N LEU A 98 -2.34 10.91 13.77
CA LEU A 98 -2.61 10.83 12.34
C LEU A 98 -1.55 11.58 11.52
N ILE A 99 -1.36 11.13 10.30
CA ILE A 99 -0.53 11.76 9.27
C ILE A 99 -1.41 12.08 8.09
N SER A 100 -1.47 13.34 7.68
CA SER A 100 -2.20 13.80 6.50
C SER A 100 -1.33 13.71 5.25
N ILE A 101 -1.77 12.98 4.25
CA ILE A 101 -1.08 12.87 2.96
C ILE A 101 -1.72 13.88 1.99
N GLU A 102 -1.07 15.03 1.84
CA GLU A 102 -1.56 16.15 1.04
C GLU A 102 -0.76 16.37 -0.25
N ARG A 103 0.46 15.84 -0.33
CA ARG A 103 1.41 16.16 -1.38
C ARG A 103 2.11 14.90 -1.89
N ASN A 104 2.59 15.02 -3.12
CA ASN A 104 3.46 14.01 -3.73
C ASN A 104 4.59 14.70 -4.50
N VAL A 105 5.83 14.29 -4.23
CA VAL A 105 7.00 14.77 -4.98
C VAL A 105 7.22 13.85 -6.17
N THR A 106 7.33 14.47 -7.32
CA THR A 106 7.83 13.88 -8.58
C THR A 106 9.13 14.56 -8.97
N PHE A 107 9.85 14.02 -9.95
CA PHE A 107 11.08 14.63 -10.41
C PHE A 107 10.98 15.00 -11.88
N LYS A 108 11.44 16.21 -12.21
CA LYS A 108 11.67 16.66 -13.58
C LYS A 108 13.17 16.83 -13.77
N GLY A 109 13.79 15.85 -14.43
CA GLY A 109 15.23 15.66 -14.30
C GLY A 109 15.57 15.34 -12.84
N ASN A 110 16.56 16.03 -12.28
CA ASN A 110 16.96 15.85 -10.87
C ASN A 110 16.19 16.76 -9.89
N GLN A 111 15.33 17.66 -10.38
CA GLN A 111 14.65 18.66 -9.55
C GLN A 111 13.34 18.11 -8.98
N PRO A 112 13.09 18.25 -7.66
CA PRO A 112 11.82 17.87 -7.06
C PRO A 112 10.71 18.83 -7.48
N VAL A 113 9.57 18.28 -7.85
CA VAL A 113 8.35 19.01 -8.17
C VAL A 113 7.29 18.55 -7.18
N VAL A 114 6.89 19.46 -6.29
CA VAL A 114 5.80 19.21 -5.34
C VAL A 114 4.48 19.39 -6.06
N GLY A 115 3.61 18.42 -5.98
CA GLY A 115 2.27 18.44 -6.55
C GLY A 115 1.26 17.79 -5.62
N THR A 116 -0.01 17.94 -5.97
CA THR A 116 -1.09 17.20 -5.32
C THR A 116 -1.06 15.73 -5.74
N PRO A 117 -1.58 14.80 -4.94
CA PRO A 117 -1.78 13.42 -5.35
C PRO A 117 -2.62 13.35 -6.65
N LYS A 118 -2.33 12.38 -7.51
CA LYS A 118 -2.97 12.23 -8.83
C LYS A 118 -4.50 12.02 -8.79
N SER A 119 -5.07 11.68 -7.63
CA SER A 119 -6.50 11.45 -7.45
C SER A 119 -6.94 11.95 -6.08
N ALA A 120 -8.23 12.27 -5.92
CA ALA A 120 -8.83 12.62 -4.62
C ALA A 120 -8.58 11.55 -3.55
N ALA A 121 -8.57 10.25 -3.91
CA ALA A 121 -8.21 9.16 -3.01
C ALA A 121 -6.75 9.21 -2.54
N GLY A 122 -5.90 10.01 -3.17
CA GLY A 122 -4.52 10.23 -2.75
C GLY A 122 -4.40 11.14 -1.52
N GLN A 123 -5.35 12.08 -1.34
CA GLN A 123 -5.48 12.88 -0.12
C GLN A 123 -6.19 12.03 0.93
N ARG A 124 -5.51 11.74 2.03
CA ARG A 124 -5.99 10.81 3.05
C ARG A 124 -5.20 10.98 4.34
N SER A 125 -5.78 10.52 5.44
CA SER A 125 -5.05 10.36 6.70
C SER A 125 -4.67 8.90 6.90
N ILE A 126 -3.47 8.69 7.44
CA ILE A 126 -2.93 7.36 7.78
C ILE A 126 -2.49 7.36 9.24
N PRO A 127 -2.46 6.20 9.94
CA PRO A 127 -2.06 6.15 11.32
C PRO A 127 -0.55 6.43 11.50
N MET A 128 -0.21 7.24 12.51
CA MET A 128 1.14 7.42 13.03
C MET A 128 1.34 6.47 14.21
N VAL A 129 1.89 5.29 13.93
CA VAL A 129 2.15 4.30 15.00
C VAL A 129 3.21 4.81 15.97
N LYS A 130 3.13 4.37 17.23
CA LYS A 130 4.06 4.83 18.29
C LYS A 130 5.53 4.53 17.97
N GLU A 131 5.81 3.45 17.25
CA GLU A 131 7.14 3.01 16.85
C GLU A 131 7.80 3.94 15.82
N LEU A 132 7.02 4.76 15.10
CA LEU A 132 7.53 5.77 14.19
C LEU A 132 8.03 7.02 14.93
N ARG A 133 7.40 7.39 16.05
CA ARG A 133 7.68 8.65 16.76
C ARG A 133 9.15 8.87 17.12
N PRO A 134 9.93 7.86 17.56
CA PRO A 134 11.35 8.04 17.86
C PRO A 134 12.22 8.48 16.67
N TYR A 135 11.73 8.34 15.45
CA TYR A 135 12.44 8.73 14.23
C TYR A 135 12.00 10.10 13.68
N LEU A 136 11.04 10.75 14.34
CA LEU A 136 10.52 12.06 13.94
C LEU A 136 11.14 13.13 14.84
N HIS A 137 12.09 13.88 14.28
CA HIS A 137 12.84 14.94 15.00
C HIS A 137 12.54 16.29 14.35
N PRO A 138 11.46 17.00 14.77
CA PRO A 138 11.11 18.30 14.24
C PRO A 138 12.30 19.29 14.35
N LYS A 139 12.50 20.08 13.29
CA LYS A 139 13.46 21.19 13.25
C LYS A 139 12.69 22.43 12.87
N GLU A 140 12.92 23.51 13.62
CA GLU A 140 12.19 24.77 13.45
C GLU A 140 12.40 25.41 12.08
N ASP A 141 13.55 25.18 11.46
CA ASP A 141 13.95 25.72 10.16
C ASP A 141 13.67 24.77 8.98
N HIS A 142 12.94 23.68 9.20
CA HIS A 142 12.62 22.69 8.17
C HIS A 142 11.12 22.55 7.96
N LEU A 143 10.65 22.82 6.73
CA LEU A 143 9.28 22.60 6.33
C LEU A 143 9.02 21.10 6.11
N PHE A 144 9.94 20.42 5.39
CA PHE A 144 9.79 19.02 5.03
C PHE A 144 10.46 18.08 6.04
N VAL A 145 9.77 16.97 6.36
CA VAL A 145 10.26 15.93 7.30
C VAL A 145 11.55 15.30 6.73
N VAL A 146 11.58 15.02 5.43
CA VAL A 146 12.75 14.52 4.71
C VAL A 146 13.16 15.56 3.66
N GLY A 147 13.64 16.70 4.12
CA GLY A 147 13.96 17.83 3.26
C GLY A 147 15.31 18.47 3.55
N ASN A 148 15.60 19.54 2.82
CA ASN A 148 16.66 20.50 3.11
C ASN A 148 15.98 21.87 3.35
N GLY A 149 15.62 22.15 4.62
CA GLY A 149 14.84 23.33 4.95
C GLY A 149 13.47 23.30 4.27
N ASP A 150 13.18 24.30 3.43
CA ASP A 150 11.90 24.50 2.75
C ASP A 150 11.75 23.72 1.45
N THR A 151 12.70 22.88 1.08
CA THR A 151 12.67 22.12 -0.16
C THR A 151 12.79 20.61 0.07
N PRO A 152 12.06 19.77 -0.71
CA PRO A 152 12.28 18.35 -0.74
C PRO A 152 13.68 18.03 -1.27
N ILE A 153 14.18 16.82 -0.97
CA ILE A 153 15.46 16.37 -1.54
C ILE A 153 15.34 16.09 -3.03
N THR A 154 16.45 16.27 -3.75
CA THR A 154 16.57 15.92 -5.17
C THR A 154 16.55 14.40 -5.39
N GLU A 155 16.31 13.94 -6.63
CA GLU A 155 16.30 12.51 -6.95
C GLU A 155 17.65 11.85 -6.65
N SER A 156 18.75 12.48 -7.08
CA SER A 156 20.11 11.97 -6.77
C SER A 156 20.44 11.97 -5.27
N ALA A 157 19.86 12.89 -4.49
CA ALA A 157 20.01 12.88 -3.03
C ALA A 157 19.23 11.71 -2.39
N PHE A 158 18.04 11.40 -2.90
CA PHE A 158 17.30 10.21 -2.50
C PHE A 158 18.07 8.93 -2.85
N ASP A 159 18.60 8.81 -4.07
CA ASP A 159 19.34 7.61 -4.49
C ASP A 159 20.59 7.39 -3.62
N ARG A 160 21.32 8.48 -3.31
CA ARG A 160 22.47 8.39 -2.37
C ARG A 160 22.03 7.99 -0.96
N ALA A 161 20.90 8.52 -0.46
CA ALA A 161 20.37 8.13 0.85
C ALA A 161 19.99 6.63 0.83
N TRP A 162 19.30 6.17 -0.22
CA TRP A 162 18.91 4.78 -0.38
C TRP A 162 20.12 3.83 -0.42
N GLN A 163 21.19 4.22 -1.13
CA GLN A 163 22.44 3.47 -1.15
C GLN A 163 23.13 3.42 0.22
N ARG A 164 23.14 4.54 0.97
CA ARG A 164 23.71 4.55 2.34
C ARG A 164 22.92 3.65 3.29
N ILE A 165 21.58 3.73 3.21
CA ILE A 165 20.68 2.85 3.96
C ILE A 165 21.02 1.39 3.67
N GLY A 166 21.08 1.01 2.38
CA GLY A 166 21.37 -0.37 1.96
C GLY A 166 22.78 -0.87 2.30
N LYS A 167 23.72 0.03 2.61
CA LYS A 167 25.06 -0.34 3.15
C LYS A 167 25.07 -0.62 4.65
N THR A 168 24.12 -0.04 5.38
CA THR A 168 24.04 -0.11 6.84
C THR A 168 23.02 -1.15 7.31
N VAL A 169 21.93 -1.27 6.59
CA VAL A 169 20.82 -2.20 6.86
C VAL A 169 20.60 -3.05 5.62
N ASP A 170 20.56 -4.38 5.79
CA ASP A 170 20.19 -5.25 4.69
C ASP A 170 18.71 -5.00 4.34
N LEU A 171 18.49 -4.41 3.17
CA LEU A 171 17.16 -4.17 2.65
C LEU A 171 16.56 -5.42 1.98
N HIS A 172 17.28 -6.53 1.92
CA HIS A 172 16.85 -7.78 1.27
C HIS A 172 16.34 -7.54 -0.16
N GLY A 173 16.93 -6.57 -0.86
CA GLY A 173 16.53 -6.16 -2.22
C GLY A 173 15.22 -5.39 -2.30
N ALA A 174 14.66 -4.95 -1.17
CA ALA A 174 13.43 -4.17 -1.15
C ALA A 174 13.64 -2.76 -1.73
N THR A 175 12.60 -2.28 -2.38
CA THR A 175 12.44 -0.89 -2.83
C THR A 175 11.37 -0.21 -1.96
N PRO A 176 11.22 1.12 -1.99
CA PRO A 176 10.13 1.81 -1.31
C PRO A 176 8.76 1.22 -1.62
N HIS A 177 8.57 0.72 -2.84
CA HIS A 177 7.31 0.10 -3.26
C HIS A 177 7.08 -1.27 -2.62
N ILE A 178 8.15 -2.06 -2.44
CA ILE A 178 8.09 -3.34 -1.73
C ILE A 178 7.75 -3.12 -0.25
N PHE A 179 8.33 -2.13 0.43
CA PHE A 179 7.94 -1.79 1.82
C PHE A 179 6.48 -1.43 1.95
N ARG A 180 5.94 -0.66 1.02
CA ARG A 180 4.51 -0.37 0.99
C ARG A 180 3.67 -1.64 0.82
N HIS A 181 4.06 -2.55 -0.06
CA HIS A 181 3.36 -3.83 -0.22
C HIS A 181 3.40 -4.66 1.06
N THR A 182 4.59 -4.73 1.68
CA THR A 182 4.78 -5.44 2.95
C THR A 182 3.89 -4.85 4.05
N TYR A 183 3.85 -3.53 4.19
CA TYR A 183 2.98 -2.85 5.15
C TYR A 183 1.50 -3.22 4.95
N LEU A 184 1.00 -3.11 3.72
CA LEU A 184 -0.40 -3.44 3.43
C LEU A 184 -0.72 -4.92 3.64
N THR A 185 0.21 -5.83 3.31
CA THR A 185 0.06 -7.27 3.56
C THR A 185 0.01 -7.57 5.06
N ILE A 186 0.84 -6.90 5.87
CA ILE A 186 0.82 -7.05 7.34
C ILE A 186 -0.50 -6.51 7.91
N MET A 187 -0.98 -5.36 7.45
CA MET A 187 -2.27 -4.79 7.89
C MET A 187 -3.45 -5.71 7.54
N GLU A 188 -3.42 -6.32 6.36
CA GLU A 188 -4.41 -7.33 5.96
C GLU A 188 -4.36 -8.56 6.87
N ALA A 189 -3.19 -9.11 7.09
CA ALA A 189 -3.00 -10.26 7.99
C ALA A 189 -3.43 -9.95 9.43
N ALA A 190 -3.35 -8.67 9.85
CA ALA A 190 -3.88 -8.19 11.13
C ALA A 190 -5.41 -8.02 11.16
N GLY A 191 -6.11 -8.33 10.05
CA GLY A 191 -7.57 -8.28 9.98
C GLY A 191 -8.16 -6.92 9.60
N THR A 192 -7.35 -6.01 9.05
CA THR A 192 -7.86 -4.72 8.57
C THR A 192 -8.77 -4.95 7.37
N ASP A 193 -9.96 -4.36 7.39
CA ASP A 193 -10.92 -4.51 6.29
C ASP A 193 -10.42 -3.88 4.98
N VAL A 194 -10.91 -4.42 3.85
CA VAL A 194 -10.44 -4.05 2.50
C VAL A 194 -10.68 -2.56 2.19
N LYS A 195 -11.75 -1.96 2.69
CA LYS A 195 -12.07 -0.55 2.45
C LYS A 195 -11.10 0.38 3.19
N THR A 196 -10.78 0.03 4.43
CA THR A 196 -9.75 0.74 5.22
C THR A 196 -8.38 0.58 4.58
N LEU A 197 -8.01 -0.63 4.11
CA LEU A 197 -6.77 -0.85 3.36
C LEU A 197 -6.71 -0.02 2.08
N GLN A 198 -7.81 0.06 1.33
CA GLN A 198 -7.91 0.89 0.14
C GLN A 198 -7.69 2.37 0.47
N THR A 199 -8.30 2.85 1.55
CA THR A 199 -8.15 4.23 2.03
C THR A 199 -6.70 4.50 2.42
N ILE A 200 -6.09 3.67 3.26
CA ILE A 200 -4.68 3.80 3.68
C ILE A 200 -3.74 3.75 2.47
N ALA A 201 -4.02 2.86 1.52
CA ALA A 201 -3.25 2.74 0.29
C ALA A 201 -3.47 3.94 -0.66
N GLY A 202 -4.56 4.67 -0.58
CA GLY A 202 -4.90 5.72 -1.54
C GLY A 202 -5.00 5.16 -2.96
N HIS A 203 -5.70 4.03 -3.13
CA HIS A 203 -6.00 3.45 -4.43
C HIS A 203 -7.34 3.99 -4.91
N ALA A 204 -7.34 4.65 -6.08
CA ALA A 204 -8.57 5.15 -6.70
C ALA A 204 -9.52 4.01 -7.10
N ASP A 205 -8.98 2.83 -7.42
CA ASP A 205 -9.74 1.64 -7.80
C ASP A 205 -9.54 0.50 -6.80
N ILE A 206 -10.65 -0.02 -6.30
CA ILE A 206 -10.68 -1.18 -5.39
C ILE A 206 -10.12 -2.45 -6.05
N GLN A 207 -10.25 -2.57 -7.38
CA GLN A 207 -9.71 -3.69 -8.16
C GLN A 207 -8.19 -3.80 -7.99
N THR A 208 -7.49 -2.67 -7.87
CA THR A 208 -6.04 -2.66 -7.63
C THR A 208 -5.70 -3.27 -6.27
N THR A 209 -6.55 -3.07 -5.27
CA THR A 209 -6.41 -3.69 -3.94
C THR A 209 -6.86 -5.15 -4.01
N MET A 210 -8.03 -5.44 -4.57
CA MET A 210 -8.59 -6.80 -4.62
C MET A 210 -7.77 -7.78 -5.46
N ASN A 211 -7.26 -7.39 -6.63
CA ASN A 211 -6.48 -8.28 -7.49
C ASN A 211 -5.20 -8.80 -6.84
N ARG A 212 -4.71 -8.14 -5.80
CA ARG A 212 -3.52 -8.58 -5.03
C ARG A 212 -3.87 -9.53 -3.89
N TYR A 213 -5.06 -9.41 -3.33
CA TYR A 213 -5.50 -10.13 -2.13
C TYR A 213 -6.36 -11.37 -2.43
N VAL A 214 -6.63 -11.67 -3.71
CA VAL A 214 -7.40 -12.88 -4.10
C VAL A 214 -6.71 -14.18 -3.67
N HIS A 215 -5.38 -14.20 -3.55
CA HIS A 215 -4.64 -15.41 -3.17
C HIS A 215 -4.70 -15.73 -1.66
N SER A 216 -4.87 -14.73 -0.79
CA SER A 216 -5.02 -14.93 0.67
C SER A 216 -6.44 -15.36 1.06
N ARG A 217 -7.39 -15.31 0.11
CA ARG A 217 -8.82 -15.55 0.38
C ARG A 217 -9.16 -16.97 0.82
N LEU A 218 -8.44 -17.98 0.35
CA LEU A 218 -8.71 -19.39 0.73
C LEU A 218 -8.35 -19.65 2.21
N GLU A 219 -7.21 -19.17 2.68
CA GLU A 219 -6.82 -19.24 4.09
C GLU A 219 -7.75 -18.37 4.96
N GLY A 220 -8.12 -17.18 4.47
CA GLY A 220 -9.06 -16.28 5.13
C GLY A 220 -10.48 -16.89 5.26
N ILE A 221 -10.96 -17.63 4.26
CA ILE A 221 -12.26 -18.32 4.30
C ILE A 221 -12.23 -19.44 5.35
N GLN A 222 -11.14 -20.21 5.43
CA GLN A 222 -10.98 -21.27 6.44
C GLN A 222 -10.90 -20.67 7.85
N THR A 223 -10.15 -19.59 8.03
CA THR A 223 -10.03 -18.86 9.30
C THR A 223 -11.37 -18.25 9.72
N ALA A 224 -12.11 -17.64 8.80
CA ALA A 224 -13.45 -17.09 9.05
C ALA A 224 -14.46 -18.20 9.43
N GLY A 225 -14.40 -19.34 8.75
CA GLY A 225 -15.21 -20.51 9.07
C GLY A 225 -14.92 -21.05 10.48
N ALA A 226 -13.63 -21.14 10.84
CA ALA A 226 -13.23 -21.57 12.19
C ALA A 226 -13.68 -20.57 13.27
N ALA A 227 -13.50 -19.27 13.04
CA ALA A 227 -13.92 -18.20 13.95
C ALA A 227 -15.46 -18.19 14.13
N PHE A 228 -16.23 -18.38 13.06
CA PHE A 228 -17.69 -18.50 13.12
C PHE A 228 -18.11 -19.73 13.92
N SER A 229 -17.48 -20.88 13.68
CA SER A 229 -17.73 -22.11 14.43
C SER A 229 -17.44 -21.96 15.92
N GLU A 230 -16.34 -21.31 16.30
CA GLU A 230 -16.00 -21.04 17.69
C GLU A 230 -17.01 -20.07 18.35
N LEU A 231 -17.41 -19.03 17.64
CA LEU A 231 -18.39 -18.05 18.12
C LEU A 231 -19.75 -18.72 18.35
N THR A 232 -20.23 -19.53 17.39
CA THR A 232 -21.50 -20.24 17.52
C THR A 232 -21.47 -21.27 18.64
N ALA A 233 -20.36 -21.99 18.82
CA ALA A 233 -20.19 -22.91 19.95
C ALA A 233 -20.27 -22.21 21.32
N LYS A 234 -19.62 -21.03 21.46
CA LYS A 234 -19.71 -20.19 22.67
C LYS A 234 -21.13 -19.69 22.92
N LEU A 235 -21.85 -19.25 21.89
CA LEU A 235 -23.23 -18.78 22.01
C LEU A 235 -24.15 -19.95 22.43
N THR A 236 -24.02 -21.11 21.79
CA THR A 236 -24.82 -22.30 22.11
C THR A 236 -24.58 -22.82 23.53
N SER A 237 -23.32 -22.81 24.00
CA SER A 237 -22.99 -23.19 25.37
C SER A 237 -23.54 -22.20 26.42
N ASN A 238 -23.63 -20.91 26.08
CA ASN A 238 -24.22 -19.88 26.96
C ASN A 238 -25.77 -20.01 27.05
N ILE A 239 -26.41 -20.42 25.95
CA ILE A 239 -27.85 -20.70 25.93
C ILE A 239 -28.17 -21.96 26.78
N ALA A 240 -27.36 -23.01 26.69
CA ALA A 240 -27.53 -24.25 27.45
C ALA A 240 -27.27 -24.05 28.94
N ARG A 241 -26.58 -23.00 29.38
CA ARG A 241 -26.30 -22.69 30.79
C ARG A 241 -27.34 -21.83 31.50
N LYS A 242 -28.38 -21.32 30.80
CA LYS A 242 -29.53 -20.67 31.45
C LYS A 242 -30.60 -21.73 31.70
N PRO A 243 -30.88 -22.16 32.97
CA PRO A 243 -32.02 -23.02 33.22
C PRO A 243 -33.31 -22.23 32.95
N ASN A 244 -34.20 -22.92 32.29
CA ASN A 244 -35.53 -22.56 31.85
C ASN A 244 -36.32 -21.78 32.95
N GLU A 245 -36.48 -20.47 32.81
CA GLU A 245 -37.59 -19.76 33.42
C GLU A 245 -38.68 -19.63 32.37
N ASN A 246 -39.75 -20.32 32.63
CA ASN A 246 -40.98 -20.44 31.85
C ASN A 246 -41.38 -19.17 31.14
N LYS A 247 -41.36 -19.20 29.82
CA LYS A 247 -42.33 -18.46 28.98
C LYS A 247 -42.90 -19.37 27.93
N THR A 248 -44.08 -19.90 28.25
CA THR A 248 -45.04 -20.44 27.29
C THR A 248 -45.27 -19.47 26.17
N PHE A 249 -44.76 -19.79 24.99
CA PHE A 249 -45.19 -19.15 23.77
C PHE A 249 -46.55 -19.74 23.37
N ALA A 250 -47.60 -18.95 23.49
CA ALA A 250 -48.89 -19.25 22.89
C ALA A 250 -48.75 -19.06 21.36
N PRO A 251 -49.28 -19.99 20.54
CA PRO A 251 -49.28 -19.84 19.12
C PRO A 251 -50.34 -18.81 18.71
N CYS A 252 -49.92 -17.72 18.09
CA CYS A 252 -50.80 -16.75 17.42
C CYS A 252 -51.13 -17.28 16.02
N PHE A 253 -52.08 -18.16 15.92
CA PHE A 253 -52.86 -18.35 14.70
C PHE A 253 -54.31 -18.23 15.12
N GLN A 254 -54.93 -17.10 14.80
CA GLN A 254 -56.38 -16.98 14.68
C GLN A 254 -56.70 -16.88 13.19
N ASP A 255 -57.39 -17.90 12.74
CA ASP A 255 -58.08 -17.89 11.47
C ASP A 255 -59.20 -16.81 11.52
N GLU A 256 -59.24 -15.94 10.54
CA GLU A 256 -60.44 -15.16 10.23
C GLU A 256 -61.03 -15.65 8.92
N ASN A 257 -62.33 -16.03 9.05
CA ASN A 257 -63.28 -16.26 8.00
C ASN A 257 -63.47 -15.05 7.09
#